data_b64a6a46b893385b59f76f75f7da3707
#
_entry.id   b64a6a46b893385b59f76f75f7da3707
#
_cell.length_a   1.000
_cell.length_b   1.000
_cell.length_c   1.000
_cell.angle_alpha   90.00
_cell.angle_beta   90.00
_cell.angle_gamma   90.00
#
_symmetry.space_group_name_H-M   'P 1'
#
loop_
_entity.id
_entity.type
_entity.pdbx_description
1 polymer ?
#
loop_
_entity_poly.entity_id
_entity_poly.type
_entity_poly.pdbx_seq_one_letter_code
_entity_poly.pdbx_strand_id
1 'polypeptide(L)'
;MQLCRFFDNINHEILIGILKERIADERFIRLIRKFLNAGYIEDWNFHNSYSGTPQGGIVSPILANIYLDKLDKFMKEYTGKFDKGKERKRTKQVVSLEGKRHRILKKLKVVKDKSERSELIRQYKAYQKEGLQYSDGDEMDMNYRKLKYVRYADDFLIGIIGSKQDAIIIKEDIKNFLYEKLALTLSDEKTLITHAENAAKFLGYEIFVRKSNDTKRSKYGVLRRVFNKRIQLALGKDTFKKKLLEYRVLEIKIHNGKEYWKAKSRPKLSNNNDFEILDRYNKEIKGIYNYYCLANNCSSLSKLGYIMKYSMYKTFAQKYRTTMSQIRKKYTKNGLFSVRYYLKNGTAKDLTFYHGGFKKKNPMNIKDLDNLPKFTYHPTNTSLIDRLKAEKCELCGAVDKLVMHHVRKLKNLQGKTTCEKQMMARKRKTIAICGKCYKKLSNNE
;
A
#
# COMPACT_ATOMS: atom_id res chain seq x y z
N MET A 1 16.16 -3.91 5.35
CA MET A 1 17.48 -3.38 4.95
C MET A 1 17.25 -2.43 3.79
N GLN A 2 17.97 -1.33 3.71
CA GLN A 2 17.85 -0.33 2.65
C GLN A 2 19.24 0.21 2.28
N LEU A 3 19.44 0.48 0.98
CA LEU A 3 20.66 1.10 0.47
C LEU A 3 20.66 2.61 0.73
N CYS A 4 21.84 3.19 0.98
CA CYS A 4 21.97 4.62 1.19
C CYS A 4 21.95 5.34 -0.16
N ARG A 5 20.95 6.23 -0.37
CA ARG A 5 20.78 7.04 -1.60
C ARG A 5 21.11 6.25 -2.88
N PHE A 6 20.51 5.09 -3.04
CA PHE A 6 20.87 4.12 -4.08
C PHE A 6 20.87 4.72 -5.47
N PHE A 7 19.82 5.44 -5.86
CA PHE A 7 19.72 6.03 -7.21
C PHE A 7 20.80 7.09 -7.49
N ASP A 8 21.29 7.76 -6.47
CA ASP A 8 22.34 8.79 -6.60
C ASP A 8 23.74 8.17 -6.62
N ASN A 9 23.91 6.95 -6.08
CA ASN A 9 25.19 6.28 -5.86
C ASN A 9 25.47 5.12 -6.84
N ILE A 10 24.65 4.92 -7.88
CA ILE A 10 24.95 3.93 -8.92
C ILE A 10 26.21 4.33 -9.66
N ASN A 11 27.24 3.48 -9.61
CA ASN A 11 28.47 3.69 -10.36
C ASN A 11 28.26 3.35 -11.84
N HIS A 12 28.47 4.35 -12.72
CA HIS A 12 28.24 4.22 -14.15
C HIS A 12 29.14 3.17 -14.80
N GLU A 13 30.43 3.08 -14.42
CA GLU A 13 31.35 2.12 -15.02
C GLU A 13 31.01 0.68 -14.63
N ILE A 14 30.64 0.44 -13.36
CA ILE A 14 30.17 -0.88 -12.93
C ILE A 14 28.87 -1.25 -13.67
N LEU A 15 27.93 -0.30 -13.81
CA LEU A 15 26.67 -0.54 -14.55
C LEU A 15 26.95 -0.91 -16.01
N ILE A 16 27.84 -0.15 -16.67
CA ILE A 16 28.23 -0.42 -18.05
C ILE A 16 28.93 -1.77 -18.17
N GLY A 17 29.80 -2.11 -17.23
CA GLY A 17 30.41 -3.44 -17.15
C GLY A 17 29.38 -4.56 -17.09
N ILE A 18 28.37 -4.42 -16.23
CA ILE A 18 27.27 -5.39 -16.10
C ILE A 18 26.46 -5.50 -17.41
N LEU A 19 26.20 -4.39 -18.08
CA LEU A 19 25.50 -4.40 -19.36
C LEU A 19 26.30 -5.09 -20.46
N LYS A 20 27.61 -4.85 -20.52
CA LYS A 20 28.52 -5.47 -21.49
C LYS A 20 28.64 -6.99 -21.36
N GLU A 21 28.31 -7.56 -20.21
CA GLU A 21 28.26 -9.03 -20.05
C GLU A 21 27.23 -9.69 -20.99
N ARG A 22 26.23 -8.94 -21.45
CA ARG A 22 25.14 -9.46 -22.29
C ARG A 22 24.92 -8.69 -23.59
N ILE A 23 25.39 -7.46 -23.69
CA ILE A 23 25.15 -6.56 -24.82
C ILE A 23 26.51 -6.21 -25.43
N ALA A 24 26.77 -6.75 -26.62
CA ALA A 24 27.98 -6.49 -27.38
C ALA A 24 27.90 -5.22 -28.26
N ASP A 25 26.71 -4.63 -28.45
CA ASP A 25 26.51 -3.45 -29.28
C ASP A 25 27.04 -2.18 -28.61
N GLU A 26 28.20 -1.73 -29.03
CA GLU A 26 28.84 -0.50 -28.53
C GLU A 26 28.04 0.77 -28.86
N ARG A 27 27.18 0.78 -29.88
CA ARG A 27 26.31 1.92 -30.19
C ARG A 27 25.25 2.06 -29.12
N PHE A 28 24.68 0.95 -28.70
CA PHE A 28 23.71 0.91 -27.60
C PHE A 28 24.36 1.30 -26.28
N ILE A 29 25.54 0.78 -25.96
CA ILE A 29 26.28 1.15 -24.75
C ILE A 29 26.59 2.66 -24.72
N ARG A 30 27.02 3.24 -25.85
CA ARG A 30 27.23 4.70 -25.95
C ARG A 30 25.95 5.49 -25.73
N LEU A 31 24.80 4.99 -26.21
CA LEU A 31 23.50 5.62 -25.96
C LEU A 31 23.16 5.62 -24.46
N ILE A 32 23.34 4.50 -23.77
CA ILE A 32 23.14 4.43 -22.32
C ILE A 32 24.04 5.39 -21.57
N ARG A 33 25.33 5.48 -21.94
CA ARG A 33 26.24 6.48 -21.33
C ARG A 33 25.75 7.92 -21.51
N LYS A 34 25.21 8.25 -22.69
CA LYS A 34 24.60 9.56 -22.92
C LYS A 34 23.42 9.81 -22.00
N PHE A 35 22.55 8.82 -21.78
CA PHE A 35 21.42 8.96 -20.84
C PHE A 35 21.90 9.14 -19.39
N LEU A 36 22.93 8.41 -18.97
CA LEU A 36 23.49 8.52 -17.61
C LEU A 36 24.11 9.91 -17.37
N ASN A 37 24.76 10.47 -18.37
CA ASN A 37 25.47 11.76 -18.30
C ASN A 37 24.57 12.96 -18.67
N ALA A 38 23.30 12.73 -19.08
CA ALA A 38 22.42 13.79 -19.56
C ALA A 38 22.04 14.82 -18.49
N GLY A 39 22.28 14.53 -17.21
CA GLY A 39 21.87 15.40 -16.12
C GLY A 39 20.35 15.38 -15.87
N TYR A 40 19.89 16.27 -15.03
CA TYR A 40 18.47 16.47 -14.72
C TYR A 40 18.18 17.93 -14.39
N ILE A 41 16.91 18.30 -14.50
CA ILE A 41 16.42 19.64 -14.15
C ILE A 41 15.60 19.53 -12.86
N GLU A 42 16.00 20.28 -11.83
CA GLU A 42 15.30 20.43 -10.58
C GLU A 42 15.12 21.93 -10.28
N ASP A 43 13.90 22.33 -9.95
CA ASP A 43 13.55 23.75 -9.71
C ASP A 43 14.02 24.71 -10.82
N TRP A 44 13.94 24.25 -12.09
CA TRP A 44 14.41 24.96 -13.29
C TRP A 44 15.94 25.16 -13.39
N ASN A 45 16.72 24.52 -12.50
CA ASN A 45 18.18 24.50 -12.57
C ASN A 45 18.66 23.16 -13.15
N PHE A 46 19.65 23.22 -14.04
CA PHE A 46 20.28 22.04 -14.62
C PHE A 46 21.37 21.51 -13.69
N HIS A 47 21.36 20.22 -13.45
CA HIS A 47 22.36 19.49 -12.66
C HIS A 47 23.03 18.41 -13.50
N ASN A 48 24.35 18.37 -13.49
CA ASN A 48 25.11 17.29 -14.13
C ASN A 48 25.03 15.99 -13.32
N SER A 49 24.89 14.86 -13.99
CA SER A 49 24.98 13.52 -13.37
C SER A 49 26.37 12.93 -13.56
N TYR A 50 27.16 12.91 -12.50
CA TYR A 50 28.49 12.24 -12.48
C TYR A 50 28.39 10.79 -11.97
N SER A 51 27.37 10.48 -11.20
CA SER A 51 27.00 9.17 -10.70
C SER A 51 25.50 9.06 -10.60
N GLY A 52 24.99 7.85 -10.42
CA GLY A 52 23.57 7.63 -10.20
C GLY A 52 22.73 7.66 -11.48
N THR A 53 21.43 7.55 -11.26
CA THR A 53 20.40 7.68 -12.28
C THR A 53 19.34 8.65 -11.78
N PRO A 54 18.90 9.64 -12.58
CA PRO A 54 17.98 10.66 -12.10
C PRO A 54 16.66 10.04 -11.63
N GLN A 55 16.19 10.45 -10.44
CA GLN A 55 14.91 10.00 -9.91
C GLN A 55 13.78 10.51 -10.82
N GLY A 56 12.93 9.60 -11.28
CA GLY A 56 11.85 9.91 -12.23
C GLY A 56 12.20 9.70 -13.71
N GLY A 57 13.46 9.36 -14.02
CA GLY A 57 13.85 8.95 -15.38
C GLY A 57 13.17 7.64 -15.78
N ILE A 58 12.70 7.56 -17.04
CA ILE A 58 11.95 6.37 -17.54
C ILE A 58 12.82 5.10 -17.51
N VAL A 59 14.11 5.22 -17.78
CA VAL A 59 15.08 4.12 -17.86
C VAL A 59 15.66 3.76 -16.48
N SER A 60 15.67 4.72 -15.55
CA SER A 60 16.31 4.56 -14.23
C SER A 60 15.87 3.31 -13.45
N PRO A 61 14.57 2.93 -13.38
CA PRO A 61 14.16 1.73 -12.66
C PRO A 61 14.68 0.43 -13.30
N ILE A 62 14.83 0.41 -14.63
CA ILE A 62 15.35 -0.76 -15.37
C ILE A 62 16.85 -0.92 -15.08
N LEU A 63 17.63 0.16 -15.22
CA LEU A 63 19.06 0.16 -14.96
C LEU A 63 19.36 -0.19 -13.49
N ALA A 64 18.59 0.36 -12.56
CA ALA A 64 18.65 0.04 -11.14
C ALA A 64 18.44 -1.46 -10.85
N ASN A 65 17.46 -2.09 -11.51
CA ASN A 65 17.20 -3.51 -11.34
C ASN A 65 18.30 -4.38 -11.97
N ILE A 66 18.85 -3.96 -13.11
CA ILE A 66 20.01 -4.64 -13.74
C ILE A 66 21.22 -4.58 -12.83
N TYR A 67 21.48 -3.42 -12.22
CA TYR A 67 22.59 -3.25 -11.27
C TYR A 67 22.46 -4.18 -10.05
N LEU A 68 21.27 -4.24 -9.46
CA LEU A 68 20.98 -5.05 -8.28
C LEU A 68 20.73 -6.54 -8.57
N ASP A 69 20.65 -6.97 -9.84
CA ASP A 69 20.63 -8.41 -10.20
C ASP A 69 21.86 -9.16 -9.69
N LYS A 70 23.01 -8.46 -9.58
CA LYS A 70 24.22 -9.03 -8.97
C LYS A 70 24.02 -9.39 -7.50
N LEU A 71 23.31 -8.54 -6.74
CA LEU A 71 22.93 -8.84 -5.36
C LEU A 71 21.95 -10.02 -5.31
N ASP A 72 20.98 -10.07 -6.23
CA ASP A 72 19.99 -11.16 -6.27
C ASP A 72 20.68 -12.51 -6.54
N LYS A 73 21.68 -12.55 -7.44
CA LYS A 73 22.49 -13.73 -7.72
C LYS A 73 23.34 -14.14 -6.52
N PHE A 74 24.04 -13.18 -5.89
CA PHE A 74 24.79 -13.41 -4.67
C PHE A 74 23.92 -14.02 -3.56
N MET A 75 22.73 -13.44 -3.32
CA MET A 75 21.79 -13.94 -2.32
C MET A 75 21.23 -15.32 -2.63
N LYS A 76 21.06 -15.66 -3.91
CA LYS A 76 20.65 -17.01 -4.33
C LYS A 76 21.72 -18.05 -4.01
N GLU A 77 22.98 -17.77 -4.31
CA GLU A 77 24.10 -18.64 -3.99
C GLU A 77 24.30 -18.75 -2.47
N TYR A 78 24.24 -17.62 -1.78
CA TYR A 78 24.34 -17.55 -0.32
C TYR A 78 23.26 -18.40 0.36
N THR A 79 22.01 -18.30 -0.10
CA THR A 79 20.91 -19.12 0.39
C THR A 79 21.18 -20.61 0.21
N GLY A 80 21.73 -21.02 -0.94
CA GLY A 80 22.09 -22.41 -1.20
C GLY A 80 23.16 -22.96 -0.23
N LYS A 81 24.11 -22.12 0.16
CA LYS A 81 25.17 -22.49 1.13
C LYS A 81 24.67 -22.48 2.57
N PHE A 82 23.78 -21.54 2.92
CA PHE A 82 23.27 -21.36 4.28
C PHE A 82 22.19 -22.38 4.67
N ASP A 83 21.34 -22.75 3.72
CA ASP A 83 20.17 -23.63 3.97
C ASP A 83 20.62 -25.03 4.37
N LYS A 84 20.18 -25.50 5.55
CA LYS A 84 20.43 -26.86 6.08
C LYS A 84 19.13 -27.51 6.50
N GLY A 85 19.07 -28.84 6.37
CA GLY A 85 17.95 -29.66 6.81
C GLY A 85 16.65 -29.46 6.00
N LYS A 86 15.79 -30.49 5.97
CA LYS A 86 14.46 -30.42 5.36
C LYS A 86 13.40 -30.01 6.36
N GLU A 87 13.46 -30.55 7.58
CA GLU A 87 12.50 -30.32 8.66
C GLU A 87 13.25 -30.14 9.99
N ARG A 88 12.63 -29.42 10.92
CA ARG A 88 13.14 -29.27 12.28
C ARG A 88 12.99 -30.57 13.05
N LYS A 89 13.93 -30.86 13.94
CA LYS A 89 13.83 -31.90 14.93
C LYS A 89 12.60 -31.68 15.79
N ARG A 90 11.84 -32.71 16.06
CA ARG A 90 10.65 -32.59 16.93
C ARG A 90 11.08 -32.46 18.40
N THR A 91 10.35 -31.61 19.11
CA THR A 91 10.59 -31.39 20.54
C THR A 91 10.33 -32.67 21.35
N LYS A 92 11.27 -33.04 22.23
CA LYS A 92 11.17 -34.30 23.05
C LYS A 92 9.86 -34.35 23.84
N GLN A 93 9.41 -33.20 24.40
CA GLN A 93 8.16 -33.12 25.17
C GLN A 93 6.94 -33.46 24.32
N VAL A 94 6.84 -32.93 23.09
CA VAL A 94 5.72 -33.22 22.20
C VAL A 94 5.70 -34.68 21.78
N VAL A 95 6.85 -35.27 21.45
CA VAL A 95 6.97 -36.71 21.10
C VAL A 95 6.54 -37.61 22.28
N SER A 96 6.96 -37.28 23.51
CA SER A 96 6.54 -38.01 24.71
C SER A 96 5.03 -37.94 24.94
N LEU A 97 4.44 -36.75 24.85
CA LEU A 97 2.99 -36.55 25.02
C LEU A 97 2.17 -37.23 23.92
N GLU A 98 2.64 -37.24 22.70
CA GLU A 98 2.02 -37.99 21.61
C GLU A 98 2.08 -39.50 21.87
N GLY A 99 3.21 -40.03 22.37
CA GLY A 99 3.32 -41.42 22.76
C GLY A 99 2.34 -41.78 23.88
N LYS A 100 2.16 -40.92 24.89
CA LYS A 100 1.14 -41.11 25.95
C LYS A 100 -0.27 -41.12 25.36
N ARG A 101 -0.59 -40.17 24.48
CA ARG A 101 -1.91 -40.13 23.81
C ARG A 101 -2.17 -41.36 22.95
N HIS A 102 -1.17 -41.85 22.24
CA HIS A 102 -1.30 -43.05 21.41
C HIS A 102 -1.58 -44.29 22.23
N ARG A 103 -0.90 -44.43 23.41
CA ARG A 103 -1.18 -45.54 24.35
C ARG A 103 -2.62 -45.48 24.88
N ILE A 104 -3.13 -44.29 25.22
CA ILE A 104 -4.53 -44.14 25.65
C ILE A 104 -5.50 -44.51 24.53
N LEU A 105 -5.23 -44.08 23.29
CA LEU A 105 -6.08 -44.45 22.14
C LEU A 105 -6.13 -45.96 21.93
N LYS A 106 -5.03 -46.71 22.15
CA LYS A 106 -5.02 -48.17 22.11
C LYS A 106 -5.86 -48.74 23.21
N LYS A 107 -5.74 -48.26 24.46
CA LYS A 107 -6.57 -48.70 25.59
C LYS A 107 -8.07 -48.43 25.36
N LEU A 108 -8.44 -47.28 24.82
CA LEU A 108 -9.82 -46.90 24.52
C LEU A 108 -10.53 -47.85 23.52
N LYS A 109 -9.76 -48.60 22.70
CA LYS A 109 -10.32 -49.61 21.77
C LYS A 109 -10.73 -50.89 22.47
N VAL A 110 -10.15 -51.18 23.63
CA VAL A 110 -10.33 -52.46 24.36
C VAL A 110 -11.27 -52.32 25.57
N VAL A 111 -11.21 -51.16 26.24
CA VAL A 111 -11.98 -50.90 27.47
C VAL A 111 -13.47 -50.74 27.17
N LYS A 112 -14.30 -51.60 27.84
CA LYS A 112 -15.76 -51.58 27.74
C LYS A 112 -16.42 -50.83 28.90
N ASP A 113 -15.74 -50.75 30.07
CA ASP A 113 -16.25 -50.00 31.23
C ASP A 113 -16.38 -48.51 30.95
N LYS A 114 -17.57 -47.97 31.28
CA LYS A 114 -17.90 -46.54 31.03
C LYS A 114 -17.10 -45.59 31.93
N SER A 115 -16.81 -45.96 33.18
CA SER A 115 -16.08 -45.14 34.13
C SER A 115 -14.62 -45.00 33.72
N GLU A 116 -13.96 -46.15 33.49
CA GLU A 116 -12.56 -46.18 33.01
C GLU A 116 -12.40 -45.47 31.65
N ARG A 117 -13.37 -45.66 30.75
CA ARG A 117 -13.38 -44.96 29.45
C ARG A 117 -13.46 -43.45 29.59
N SER A 118 -14.27 -42.93 30.53
CA SER A 118 -14.40 -41.51 30.80
C SER A 118 -13.11 -40.93 31.34
N GLU A 119 -12.43 -41.63 32.23
CA GLU A 119 -11.13 -41.21 32.79
C GLU A 119 -10.03 -41.18 31.71
N LEU A 120 -9.95 -42.18 30.84
CA LEU A 120 -9.01 -42.26 29.72
C LEU A 120 -9.24 -41.10 28.73
N ILE A 121 -10.50 -40.74 28.47
CA ILE A 121 -10.83 -39.58 27.63
C ILE A 121 -10.38 -38.26 28.28
N ARG A 122 -10.54 -38.13 29.62
CA ARG A 122 -10.08 -36.97 30.37
C ARG A 122 -8.56 -36.81 30.27
N GLN A 123 -7.81 -37.88 30.49
CA GLN A 123 -6.36 -37.92 30.36
C GLN A 123 -5.90 -37.63 28.95
N TYR A 124 -6.56 -38.19 27.92
CA TYR A 124 -6.26 -37.87 26.53
C TYR A 124 -6.41 -36.38 26.22
N LYS A 125 -7.50 -35.74 26.68
CA LYS A 125 -7.75 -34.32 26.51
C LYS A 125 -6.72 -33.47 27.26
N ALA A 126 -6.29 -33.87 28.46
CA ALA A 126 -5.27 -33.21 29.26
C ALA A 126 -3.92 -33.20 28.50
N TYR A 127 -3.44 -34.34 28.03
CA TYR A 127 -2.21 -34.42 27.24
C TYR A 127 -2.31 -33.68 25.90
N GLN A 128 -3.49 -33.64 25.29
CA GLN A 128 -3.70 -32.81 24.09
C GLN A 128 -3.53 -31.31 24.41
N LYS A 129 -4.13 -30.86 25.49
CA LYS A 129 -4.03 -29.45 25.92
C LYS A 129 -2.60 -29.08 26.32
N GLU A 130 -1.93 -29.97 27.06
CA GLU A 130 -0.53 -29.80 27.46
C GLU A 130 0.39 -29.75 26.22
N GLY A 131 0.25 -30.63 25.25
CA GLY A 131 1.03 -30.67 24.02
C GLY A 131 0.91 -29.38 23.19
N LEU A 132 -0.21 -28.68 23.30
CA LEU A 132 -0.39 -27.40 22.63
C LEU A 132 0.40 -26.25 23.29
N GLN A 133 0.98 -26.41 24.48
CA GLN A 133 1.85 -25.43 25.13
C GLN A 133 3.28 -25.46 24.54
N TYR A 134 3.70 -26.59 23.98
CA TYR A 134 5.05 -26.79 23.44
C TYR A 134 5.06 -26.60 21.92
N SER A 135 6.17 -26.08 21.41
CA SER A 135 6.44 -26.05 19.97
C SER A 135 6.62 -27.48 19.44
N ASP A 136 6.05 -27.80 18.29
CA ASP A 136 6.23 -29.09 17.65
C ASP A 136 7.67 -29.29 17.19
N GLY A 137 8.27 -28.32 16.50
CA GLY A 137 9.68 -28.34 16.11
C GLY A 137 10.55 -27.61 17.13
N ASP A 138 11.75 -28.13 17.35
CA ASP A 138 12.78 -27.52 18.19
C ASP A 138 13.23 -26.17 17.58
N GLU A 139 13.07 -25.10 18.31
CA GLU A 139 13.42 -23.75 17.85
C GLU A 139 14.93 -23.55 17.80
N MET A 140 15.68 -24.30 18.60
CA MET A 140 17.14 -24.25 18.72
C MET A 140 17.87 -25.31 17.92
N ASP A 141 17.17 -25.98 16.97
CA ASP A 141 17.78 -27.01 16.13
C ASP A 141 18.86 -26.42 15.22
N MET A 142 20.13 -26.67 15.55
CA MET A 142 21.29 -26.20 14.80
C MET A 142 21.41 -26.82 13.40
N ASN A 143 20.74 -27.93 13.15
CA ASN A 143 20.74 -28.63 11.86
C ASN A 143 19.64 -28.15 10.92
N TYR A 144 18.81 -27.20 11.35
CA TYR A 144 17.76 -26.61 10.54
C TYR A 144 17.95 -25.10 10.42
N ARG A 145 18.52 -24.69 9.29
CA ARG A 145 18.77 -23.28 8.97
C ARG A 145 18.10 -22.95 7.65
N LYS A 146 17.45 -21.81 7.56
CA LYS A 146 16.79 -21.33 6.33
C LYS A 146 16.97 -19.82 6.18
N LEU A 147 17.25 -19.41 4.95
CA LEU A 147 17.29 -18.02 4.54
C LEU A 147 16.29 -17.77 3.43
N LYS A 148 15.51 -16.70 3.56
CA LYS A 148 14.60 -16.22 2.51
C LYS A 148 14.88 -14.76 2.27
N TYR A 149 15.10 -14.42 1.03
CA TYR A 149 15.41 -13.08 0.56
C TYR A 149 14.28 -12.59 -0.36
N VAL A 150 13.89 -11.33 -0.21
CA VAL A 150 12.98 -10.63 -1.11
C VAL A 150 13.39 -9.18 -1.24
N ARG A 151 13.43 -8.66 -2.47
CA ARG A 151 13.80 -7.28 -2.78
C ARG A 151 12.72 -6.59 -3.61
N TYR A 152 12.56 -5.32 -3.36
CA TYR A 152 11.79 -4.40 -4.18
C TYR A 152 12.58 -3.10 -4.34
N ALA A 153 13.10 -2.85 -5.54
CA ALA A 153 14.06 -1.79 -5.81
C ALA A 153 15.27 -1.84 -4.86
N ASP A 154 15.50 -0.80 -4.09
CA ASP A 154 16.57 -0.68 -3.10
C ASP A 154 16.22 -1.22 -1.71
N ASP A 155 14.94 -1.48 -1.45
CA ASP A 155 14.48 -2.08 -0.21
C ASP A 155 14.52 -3.60 -0.28
N PHE A 156 15.09 -4.27 0.73
CA PHE A 156 15.06 -5.72 0.82
C PHE A 156 14.86 -6.23 2.24
N LEU A 157 14.25 -7.41 2.34
CA LEU A 157 13.96 -8.11 3.57
C LEU A 157 14.57 -9.50 3.54
N ILE A 158 15.25 -9.89 4.63
CA ILE A 158 15.82 -11.20 4.81
C ILE A 158 15.21 -11.85 6.03
N GLY A 159 14.56 -13.00 5.82
CA GLY A 159 14.03 -13.85 6.89
C GLY A 159 15.02 -14.98 7.16
N ILE A 160 15.48 -15.10 8.40
CA ILE A 160 16.48 -16.08 8.81
C ILE A 160 15.88 -17.01 9.86
N ILE A 161 16.04 -18.31 9.66
CA ILE A 161 15.90 -19.33 10.69
C ILE A 161 17.31 -19.74 11.08
N GLY A 162 17.78 -19.23 12.22
CA GLY A 162 19.14 -19.39 12.71
C GLY A 162 19.35 -18.56 13.98
N SER A 163 20.58 -18.46 14.42
CA SER A 163 20.97 -17.66 15.60
C SER A 163 21.03 -16.16 15.28
N LYS A 164 21.08 -15.31 16.30
CA LYS A 164 21.36 -13.88 16.13
C LYS A 164 22.73 -13.64 15.53
N GLN A 165 23.71 -14.50 15.87
CA GLN A 165 25.06 -14.43 15.30
C GLN A 165 25.06 -14.68 13.80
N ASP A 166 24.28 -15.66 13.31
CA ASP A 166 24.10 -15.89 11.87
C ASP A 166 23.57 -14.62 11.17
N ALA A 167 22.62 -13.93 11.79
CA ALA A 167 22.06 -12.69 11.22
C ALA A 167 23.10 -11.55 11.16
N ILE A 168 24.00 -11.47 12.12
CA ILE A 168 25.11 -10.48 12.13
C ILE A 168 26.08 -10.80 11.00
N ILE A 169 26.51 -12.05 10.88
CA ILE A 169 27.44 -12.50 9.83
C ILE A 169 26.83 -12.21 8.44
N ILE A 170 25.58 -12.61 8.22
CA ILE A 170 24.90 -12.36 6.95
C ILE A 170 24.84 -10.86 6.64
N LYS A 171 24.60 -10.01 7.63
CA LYS A 171 24.57 -8.55 7.43
C LYS A 171 25.93 -8.02 6.98
N GLU A 172 27.01 -8.48 7.61
CA GLU A 172 28.37 -8.05 7.25
C GLU A 172 28.80 -8.59 5.86
N ASP A 173 28.50 -9.84 5.55
CA ASP A 173 28.81 -10.42 4.24
C ASP A 173 28.10 -9.66 3.10
N ILE A 174 26.84 -9.27 3.30
CA ILE A 174 26.10 -8.46 2.34
C ILE A 174 26.72 -7.06 2.23
N LYS A 175 27.10 -6.45 3.34
CA LYS A 175 27.72 -5.12 3.38
C LYS A 175 29.03 -5.14 2.58
N ASN A 176 29.88 -6.14 2.79
CA ASN A 176 31.14 -6.31 2.09
C ASN A 176 30.90 -6.54 0.59
N PHE A 177 29.97 -7.42 0.21
CA PHE A 177 29.63 -7.66 -1.18
C PHE A 177 29.16 -6.38 -1.89
N LEU A 178 28.27 -5.61 -1.25
CA LEU A 178 27.74 -4.36 -1.82
C LEU A 178 28.85 -3.33 -2.01
N TYR A 179 29.74 -3.21 -1.04
CA TYR A 179 30.86 -2.27 -1.10
C TYR A 179 31.87 -2.66 -2.18
N GLU A 180 32.35 -3.90 -2.16
CA GLU A 180 33.45 -4.36 -3.05
C GLU A 180 33.00 -4.55 -4.51
N LYS A 181 31.77 -5.08 -4.73
CA LYS A 181 31.30 -5.44 -6.08
C LYS A 181 30.41 -4.38 -6.72
N LEU A 182 29.72 -3.59 -5.93
CA LEU A 182 28.74 -2.63 -6.43
C LEU A 182 29.02 -1.19 -5.98
N ALA A 183 30.10 -0.94 -5.24
CA ALA A 183 30.42 0.38 -4.68
C ALA A 183 29.19 1.04 -3.98
N LEU A 184 28.38 0.21 -3.29
CA LEU A 184 27.18 0.65 -2.58
C LEU A 184 27.34 0.49 -1.07
N THR A 185 26.70 1.37 -0.31
CA THR A 185 26.70 1.31 1.15
C THR A 185 25.30 1.04 1.70
N LEU A 186 25.22 0.23 2.76
CA LEU A 186 24.00 0.03 3.52
C LEU A 186 23.73 1.24 4.43
N SER A 187 22.47 1.63 4.57
CA SER A 187 22.07 2.57 5.59
C SER A 187 22.01 1.87 6.94
N ASP A 188 22.94 2.18 7.84
CA ASP A 188 22.99 1.57 9.18
C ASP A 188 21.74 1.86 10.00
N GLU A 189 21.18 3.06 9.91
CA GLU A 189 19.95 3.45 10.59
C GLU A 189 18.72 2.64 10.17
N LYS A 190 18.67 2.22 8.91
CA LYS A 190 17.54 1.50 8.32
C LYS A 190 17.78 0.00 8.20
N THR A 191 19.00 -0.46 8.45
CA THR A 191 19.39 -1.88 8.39
C THR A 191 19.41 -2.49 9.78
N LEU A 192 18.25 -2.94 10.23
CA LEU A 192 18.04 -3.46 11.58
C LEU A 192 17.95 -4.98 11.58
N ILE A 193 18.57 -5.62 12.59
CA ILE A 193 18.31 -7.02 12.94
C ILE A 193 17.19 -7.04 13.98
N THR A 194 16.06 -7.61 13.59
CA THR A 194 14.84 -7.62 14.41
C THR A 194 14.43 -9.05 14.70
N HIS A 195 14.11 -9.37 15.96
CA HIS A 195 13.55 -10.66 16.31
C HIS A 195 12.22 -10.88 15.58
N ALA A 196 11.97 -12.11 15.09
CA ALA A 196 10.82 -12.40 14.23
C ALA A 196 9.45 -12.10 14.88
N GLU A 197 9.34 -12.08 16.21
CA GLU A 197 8.10 -11.71 16.92
C GLU A 197 7.87 -10.19 16.95
N ASN A 198 8.91 -9.39 16.74
CA ASN A 198 8.83 -7.95 16.63
C ASN A 198 8.55 -7.53 15.17
N ALA A 199 7.87 -6.40 15.01
CA ALA A 199 7.48 -5.95 13.69
C ALA A 199 8.66 -5.35 12.92
N ALA A 200 9.01 -5.96 11.79
CA ALA A 200 9.90 -5.38 10.78
C ALA A 200 9.08 -4.61 9.75
N LYS A 201 9.49 -3.38 9.44
CA LYS A 201 8.81 -2.56 8.42
C LYS A 201 9.39 -2.84 7.05
N PHE A 202 8.51 -3.16 6.09
CA PHE A 202 8.87 -3.37 4.68
C PHE A 202 7.72 -2.97 3.78
N LEU A 203 7.98 -2.09 2.82
CA LEU A 203 6.98 -1.56 1.88
C LEU A 203 5.69 -1.06 2.57
N GLY A 204 5.83 -0.34 3.68
CA GLY A 204 4.69 0.18 4.42
C GLY A 204 3.89 -0.85 5.22
N TYR A 205 4.23 -2.13 5.14
CA TYR A 205 3.70 -3.19 5.99
C TYR A 205 4.57 -3.42 7.22
N GLU A 206 3.97 -3.90 8.28
CA GLU A 206 4.63 -4.49 9.44
C GLU A 206 4.59 -6.01 9.30
N ILE A 207 5.76 -6.64 9.27
CA ILE A 207 5.94 -8.08 9.08
C ILE A 207 6.47 -8.67 10.38
N PHE A 208 5.77 -9.67 10.91
CA PHE A 208 6.19 -10.37 12.13
C PHE A 208 5.61 -11.79 12.17
N VAL A 209 6.17 -12.61 13.04
CA VAL A 209 5.69 -13.97 13.31
C VAL A 209 4.89 -13.94 14.61
N ARG A 210 3.60 -14.20 14.53
CA ARG A 210 2.77 -14.26 15.73
C ARG A 210 2.90 -15.62 16.41
N LYS A 211 3.30 -15.58 17.68
CA LYS A 211 3.37 -16.73 18.57
C LYS A 211 2.31 -16.53 19.65
N SER A 212 1.42 -17.52 19.82
CA SER A 212 0.42 -17.53 20.88
C SER A 212 0.13 -18.96 21.27
N ASN A 213 -0.01 -19.20 22.56
CA ASN A 213 -0.45 -20.47 23.11
C ASN A 213 -1.99 -20.55 23.24
N ASP A 214 -2.72 -19.50 22.81
CA ASP A 214 -4.18 -19.51 22.79
C ASP A 214 -4.69 -20.64 21.93
N THR A 215 -5.70 -21.34 22.42
CA THR A 215 -6.30 -22.48 21.72
C THR A 215 -7.73 -22.17 21.29
N LYS A 216 -8.10 -22.67 20.12
CA LYS A 216 -9.46 -22.57 19.57
C LYS A 216 -9.86 -23.91 18.98
N ARG A 217 -11.14 -24.25 19.10
CA ARG A 217 -11.70 -25.41 18.37
C ARG A 217 -11.91 -25.05 16.90
N SER A 218 -11.46 -25.91 16.01
CA SER A 218 -11.77 -25.84 14.59
C SER A 218 -13.25 -26.13 14.32
N LYS A 219 -13.73 -25.87 13.11
CA LYS A 219 -15.08 -26.28 12.67
C LYS A 219 -15.37 -27.77 12.80
N TYR A 220 -14.33 -28.59 12.90
CA TYR A 220 -14.41 -30.03 13.12
C TYR A 220 -14.21 -30.43 14.59
N GLY A 221 -14.31 -29.52 15.56
CA GLY A 221 -14.16 -29.78 16.99
C GLY A 221 -12.72 -29.98 17.48
N VAL A 222 -11.73 -30.03 16.58
CA VAL A 222 -10.33 -30.28 16.95
C VAL A 222 -9.73 -29.04 17.62
N LEU A 223 -9.14 -29.22 18.80
CA LEU A 223 -8.43 -28.18 19.53
C LEU A 223 -7.10 -27.86 18.82
N ARG A 224 -6.87 -26.60 18.49
CA ARG A 224 -5.66 -26.12 17.79
C ARG A 224 -5.18 -24.82 18.41
N ARG A 225 -3.90 -24.51 18.28
CA ARG A 225 -3.40 -23.15 18.53
C ARG A 225 -4.00 -22.16 17.53
N VAL A 226 -4.31 -20.96 18.00
CA VAL A 226 -4.88 -19.89 17.15
C VAL A 226 -3.85 -19.42 16.14
N PHE A 227 -2.59 -19.26 16.56
CA PHE A 227 -1.49 -18.81 15.72
C PHE A 227 -0.30 -19.74 15.83
N ASN A 228 0.01 -20.38 14.72
CA ASN A 228 1.09 -21.37 14.65
C ASN A 228 2.27 -20.81 13.85
N LYS A 229 3.01 -19.88 14.43
CA LYS A 229 4.27 -19.33 13.88
C LYS A 229 4.19 -18.90 12.40
N ARG A 230 3.02 -18.46 11.95
CA ARG A 230 2.87 -17.96 10.58
C ARG A 230 3.27 -16.50 10.50
N ILE A 231 3.93 -16.15 9.41
CA ILE A 231 4.24 -14.77 9.07
C ILE A 231 2.92 -13.99 8.92
N GLN A 232 2.85 -12.86 9.60
CA GLN A 232 1.72 -11.93 9.55
C GLN A 232 2.14 -10.66 8.85
N LEU A 233 1.25 -10.18 7.99
CA LEU A 233 1.35 -8.85 7.40
C LEU A 233 0.34 -7.96 8.12
N ALA A 234 0.79 -6.87 8.71
CA ALA A 234 -0.09 -5.92 9.36
C ALA A 234 0.10 -4.51 8.81
N LEU A 235 -0.94 -3.73 8.95
CA LEU A 235 -0.91 -2.29 8.74
C LEU A 235 -0.44 -1.64 10.04
N GLY A 236 0.61 -0.82 9.97
CA GLY A 236 1.12 -0.08 11.12
C GLY A 236 0.07 0.90 11.67
N LYS A 237 0.06 1.08 12.99
CA LYS A 237 -0.93 1.91 13.70
C LYS A 237 -1.01 3.33 13.14
N ASP A 238 0.11 3.92 12.74
CA ASP A 238 0.19 5.31 12.30
C ASP A 238 0.05 5.48 10.77
N THR A 239 0.03 4.38 10.00
CA THR A 239 0.07 4.46 8.54
C THR A 239 -1.14 5.21 7.99
N PHE A 240 -2.34 4.87 8.43
CA PHE A 240 -3.55 5.55 7.94
C PHE A 240 -3.73 6.94 8.57
N LYS A 241 -3.22 7.21 9.78
CA LYS A 241 -3.17 8.54 10.40
C LYS A 241 -2.36 9.50 9.53
N LYS A 242 -1.14 9.08 9.14
CA LYS A 242 -0.27 9.86 8.25
C LYS A 242 -0.97 10.16 6.91
N LYS A 243 -1.62 9.17 6.29
CA LYS A 243 -2.35 9.35 5.03
C LYS A 243 -3.55 10.30 5.17
N LEU A 244 -4.31 10.23 6.27
CA LEU A 244 -5.41 11.16 6.51
C LEU A 244 -4.93 12.60 6.70
N LEU A 245 -3.79 12.81 7.33
CA LEU A 245 -3.15 14.13 7.46
C LEU A 245 -2.63 14.64 6.12
N GLU A 246 -1.96 13.78 5.33
CA GLU A 246 -1.50 14.07 3.97
C GLU A 246 -2.65 14.51 3.07
N TYR A 247 -3.79 13.82 3.13
CA TYR A 247 -5.02 14.18 2.40
C TYR A 247 -5.72 15.41 2.96
N ARG A 248 -5.25 15.95 4.10
CA ARG A 248 -5.85 17.10 4.80
C ARG A 248 -7.33 16.89 5.17
N VAL A 249 -7.68 15.66 5.52
CA VAL A 249 -9.06 15.28 5.92
C VAL A 249 -9.22 15.09 7.42
N LEU A 250 -8.10 15.12 8.18
CA LEU A 250 -8.06 14.87 9.60
C LEU A 250 -7.60 16.11 10.36
N GLU A 251 -8.30 16.41 11.44
CA GLU A 251 -7.90 17.31 12.51
C GLU A 251 -7.77 16.48 13.80
N ILE A 252 -6.63 16.58 14.47
CA ILE A 252 -6.39 15.90 15.74
C ILE A 252 -6.57 16.92 16.86
N LYS A 253 -7.46 16.61 17.79
CA LYS A 253 -7.68 17.38 19.02
C LYS A 253 -7.25 16.54 20.20
N ILE A 254 -6.64 17.16 21.20
CA ILE A 254 -6.28 16.52 22.46
C ILE A 254 -7.28 17.00 23.51
N HIS A 255 -7.92 16.07 24.20
CA HIS A 255 -8.79 16.35 25.33
C HIS A 255 -8.49 15.33 26.43
N ASN A 256 -8.20 15.80 27.63
CA ASN A 256 -7.80 14.95 28.78
C ASN A 256 -6.67 13.94 28.45
N GLY A 257 -5.63 14.41 27.73
CA GLY A 257 -4.49 13.57 27.32
C GLY A 257 -4.79 12.51 26.24
N LYS A 258 -6.03 12.46 25.71
CA LYS A 258 -6.41 11.51 24.64
C LYS A 258 -6.60 12.23 23.32
N GLU A 259 -6.17 11.59 22.24
CA GLU A 259 -6.38 12.08 20.87
C GLU A 259 -7.80 11.83 20.41
N TYR A 260 -8.48 12.88 19.94
CA TYR A 260 -9.76 12.82 19.25
C TYR A 260 -9.59 13.19 17.79
N TRP A 261 -10.05 12.33 16.93
CA TRP A 261 -9.96 12.46 15.47
C TRP A 261 -11.24 13.08 14.92
N LYS A 262 -11.12 14.26 14.35
CA LYS A 262 -12.22 14.99 13.74
C LYS A 262 -12.02 15.11 12.24
N ALA A 263 -13.02 14.70 11.46
CA ALA A 263 -12.97 14.88 10.01
C ALA A 263 -12.97 16.38 9.66
N LYS A 264 -12.13 16.79 8.70
CA LYS A 264 -12.00 18.16 8.19
C LYS A 264 -12.50 18.22 6.75
N SER A 265 -13.14 19.34 6.35
CA SER A 265 -13.48 19.58 4.95
C SER A 265 -12.24 19.84 4.11
N ARG A 266 -12.35 19.67 2.79
CA ARG A 266 -11.29 19.97 1.81
C ARG A 266 -11.71 21.17 0.95
N PRO A 267 -11.43 22.41 1.38
CA PRO A 267 -11.88 23.62 0.67
C PRO A 267 -11.43 23.66 -0.79
N LYS A 268 -10.23 23.19 -1.09
CA LYS A 268 -9.69 23.13 -2.46
C LYS A 268 -10.60 22.33 -3.43
N LEU A 269 -11.32 21.32 -2.94
CA LEU A 269 -12.24 20.53 -3.76
C LEU A 269 -13.63 21.17 -3.91
N SER A 270 -13.98 22.16 -3.11
CA SER A 270 -15.32 22.77 -3.14
C SER A 270 -15.66 23.46 -4.47
N ASN A 271 -14.63 23.83 -5.24
CA ASN A 271 -14.79 24.46 -6.55
C ASN A 271 -14.97 23.44 -7.70
N ASN A 272 -14.71 22.17 -7.44
CA ASN A 272 -14.87 21.10 -8.44
C ASN A 272 -16.35 20.71 -8.57
N ASN A 273 -16.69 19.97 -9.63
CA ASN A 273 -18.02 19.41 -9.75
C ASN A 273 -18.23 18.27 -8.72
N ASP A 274 -19.49 17.89 -8.49
CA ASP A 274 -19.83 16.89 -7.48
C ASP A 274 -19.24 15.51 -7.77
N PHE A 275 -19.23 15.15 -9.06
CA PHE A 275 -18.62 13.90 -9.53
C PHE A 275 -17.15 13.86 -9.18
N GLU A 276 -16.39 14.91 -9.49
CA GLU A 276 -14.95 15.00 -9.23
C GLU A 276 -14.62 14.92 -7.73
N ILE A 277 -15.43 15.61 -6.91
CA ILE A 277 -15.26 15.54 -5.46
C ILE A 277 -15.41 14.10 -4.99
N LEU A 278 -16.51 13.44 -5.37
CA LEU A 278 -16.80 12.08 -4.93
C LEU A 278 -15.79 11.06 -5.48
N ASP A 279 -15.43 11.19 -6.75
CA ASP A 279 -14.43 10.32 -7.41
C ASP A 279 -13.06 10.43 -6.74
N ARG A 280 -12.62 11.63 -6.37
CA ARG A 280 -11.37 11.84 -5.65
C ARG A 280 -11.34 11.08 -4.32
N TYR A 281 -12.39 11.20 -3.51
CA TYR A 281 -12.51 10.45 -2.26
C TYR A 281 -12.51 8.94 -2.49
N ASN A 282 -13.23 8.47 -3.49
CA ASN A 282 -13.30 7.05 -3.84
C ASN A 282 -11.95 6.50 -4.31
N LYS A 283 -11.22 7.23 -5.15
CA LYS A 283 -9.89 6.84 -5.64
C LYS A 283 -8.88 6.74 -4.50
N GLU A 284 -8.88 7.71 -3.59
CA GLU A 284 -7.99 7.71 -2.43
C GLU A 284 -8.28 6.53 -1.48
N ILE A 285 -9.55 6.26 -1.18
CA ILE A 285 -9.95 5.11 -0.34
C ILE A 285 -9.58 3.79 -1.02
N LYS A 286 -9.94 3.63 -2.31
CA LYS A 286 -9.66 2.41 -3.08
C LYS A 286 -8.16 2.18 -3.22
N GLY A 287 -7.37 3.23 -3.46
CA GLY A 287 -5.92 3.15 -3.56
C GLY A 287 -5.29 2.60 -2.28
N ILE A 288 -5.63 3.15 -1.12
CA ILE A 288 -5.15 2.65 0.17
C ILE A 288 -5.63 1.21 0.42
N TYR A 289 -6.91 0.93 0.18
CA TYR A 289 -7.44 -0.39 0.40
C TYR A 289 -6.80 -1.44 -0.52
N ASN A 290 -6.65 -1.15 -1.81
CA ASN A 290 -6.01 -2.06 -2.76
C ASN A 290 -4.56 -2.35 -2.37
N TYR A 291 -3.84 -1.35 -1.88
CA TYR A 291 -2.46 -1.54 -1.42
C TYR A 291 -2.40 -2.41 -0.15
N TYR A 292 -3.25 -2.18 0.84
CA TYR A 292 -3.20 -2.85 2.14
C TYR A 292 -4.19 -4.01 2.31
N CYS A 293 -4.88 -4.43 1.26
CA CYS A 293 -5.90 -5.49 1.33
C CYS A 293 -5.36 -6.87 1.75
N LEU A 294 -4.04 -7.08 1.67
CA LEU A 294 -3.37 -8.30 2.12
C LEU A 294 -3.08 -8.32 3.63
N ALA A 295 -3.17 -7.16 4.30
CA ALA A 295 -2.90 -7.08 5.74
C ALA A 295 -3.95 -7.85 6.54
N ASN A 296 -3.50 -8.55 7.59
CA ASN A 296 -4.40 -9.31 8.47
C ASN A 296 -5.38 -8.41 9.24
N ASN A 297 -4.97 -7.17 9.53
CA ASN A 297 -5.78 -6.15 10.19
C ASN A 297 -6.37 -5.13 9.19
N CYS A 298 -6.55 -5.51 7.93
CA CYS A 298 -7.11 -4.65 6.89
C CYS A 298 -8.46 -4.01 7.28
N SER A 299 -9.27 -4.70 8.07
CA SER A 299 -10.54 -4.17 8.61
C SER A 299 -10.38 -2.87 9.41
N SER A 300 -9.18 -2.59 9.97
CA SER A 300 -8.89 -1.33 10.66
C SER A 300 -9.00 -0.09 9.76
N LEU A 301 -8.90 -0.27 8.43
CA LEU A 301 -9.15 0.78 7.44
C LEU A 301 -10.60 1.31 7.47
N SER A 302 -11.53 0.64 8.17
CA SER A 302 -12.88 1.17 8.41
C SER A 302 -12.85 2.53 9.09
N LYS A 303 -11.88 2.76 9.99
CA LYS A 303 -11.66 4.07 10.64
C LYS A 303 -11.29 5.16 9.63
N LEU A 304 -10.39 4.82 8.68
CA LEU A 304 -10.05 5.71 7.58
C LEU A 304 -11.29 6.01 6.72
N GLY A 305 -12.03 4.97 6.32
CA GLY A 305 -13.26 5.12 5.55
C GLY A 305 -14.29 6.02 6.24
N TYR A 306 -14.42 5.90 7.57
CA TYR A 306 -15.29 6.76 8.37
C TYR A 306 -14.88 8.24 8.31
N ILE A 307 -13.61 8.55 8.56
CA ILE A 307 -13.10 9.93 8.51
C ILE A 307 -13.25 10.51 7.09
N MET A 308 -12.92 9.74 6.06
CA MET A 308 -13.07 10.14 4.65
C MET A 308 -14.53 10.46 4.30
N LYS A 309 -15.47 9.63 4.77
CA LYS A 309 -16.93 9.84 4.57
C LYS A 309 -17.41 11.15 5.18
N TYR A 310 -17.02 11.41 6.43
CA TYR A 310 -17.42 12.65 7.09
C TYR A 310 -16.71 13.88 6.54
N SER A 311 -15.46 13.75 6.12
CA SER A 311 -14.74 14.80 5.40
C SER A 311 -15.44 15.16 4.09
N MET A 312 -15.87 14.16 3.33
CA MET A 312 -16.66 14.35 2.12
C MET A 312 -17.97 15.12 2.41
N TYR A 313 -18.75 14.70 3.41
CA TYR A 313 -19.98 15.42 3.78
C TYR A 313 -19.70 16.88 4.12
N LYS A 314 -18.65 17.17 4.88
CA LYS A 314 -18.25 18.54 5.23
C LYS A 314 -17.81 19.34 4.00
N THR A 315 -17.12 18.71 3.04
CA THR A 315 -16.70 19.35 1.79
C THR A 315 -17.91 19.75 0.94
N PHE A 316 -18.91 18.86 0.81
CA PHE A 316 -20.17 19.17 0.13
C PHE A 316 -20.97 20.26 0.88
N ALA A 317 -21.05 20.15 2.21
CA ALA A 317 -21.73 21.16 3.03
C ALA A 317 -21.11 22.54 2.86
N GLN A 318 -19.78 22.63 2.84
CA GLN A 318 -19.05 23.87 2.57
C GLN A 318 -19.30 24.39 1.15
N LYS A 319 -19.29 23.51 0.14
CA LYS A 319 -19.56 23.87 -1.26
C LYS A 319 -20.91 24.53 -1.42
N TYR A 320 -21.95 23.94 -0.83
CA TYR A 320 -23.35 24.39 -0.96
C TYR A 320 -23.77 25.35 0.14
N ARG A 321 -22.89 25.68 1.11
CA ARG A 321 -23.19 26.52 2.28
C ARG A 321 -24.43 26.04 3.03
N THR A 322 -24.45 24.78 3.36
CA THR A 322 -25.55 24.07 4.00
C THR A 322 -25.05 23.13 5.08
N THR A 323 -25.94 22.48 5.81
CA THR A 323 -25.60 21.52 6.84
C THR A 323 -25.28 20.13 6.26
N MET A 324 -24.49 19.33 6.99
CA MET A 324 -24.23 17.94 6.59
C MET A 324 -25.51 17.09 6.53
N SER A 325 -26.51 17.40 7.38
CA SER A 325 -27.79 16.70 7.40
C SER A 325 -28.53 16.90 6.08
N GLN A 326 -28.61 18.14 5.59
CA GLN A 326 -29.24 18.47 4.32
C GLN A 326 -28.52 17.83 3.13
N ILE A 327 -27.16 17.81 3.16
CA ILE A 327 -26.36 17.10 2.13
C ILE A 327 -26.67 15.61 2.14
N ARG A 328 -26.74 14.98 3.31
CA ARG A 328 -27.10 13.54 3.41
C ARG A 328 -28.48 13.28 2.84
N LYS A 329 -29.48 14.06 3.22
CA LYS A 329 -30.87 13.92 2.68
C LYS A 329 -30.88 14.05 1.16
N LYS A 330 -30.15 15.03 0.60
CA LYS A 330 -30.16 15.33 -0.85
C LYS A 330 -29.47 14.25 -1.70
N TYR A 331 -28.37 13.70 -1.21
CA TYR A 331 -27.50 12.81 -2.00
C TYR A 331 -27.59 11.34 -1.61
N THR A 332 -28.29 10.97 -0.53
CA THR A 332 -28.43 9.57 -0.13
C THR A 332 -29.65 8.95 -0.81
N LYS A 333 -29.38 7.91 -1.61
CA LYS A 333 -30.42 7.06 -2.23
C LYS A 333 -30.15 5.61 -1.80
N ASN A 334 -31.16 4.90 -1.37
CA ASN A 334 -31.05 3.50 -0.91
C ASN A 334 -29.90 3.29 0.11
N GLY A 335 -29.74 4.22 1.06
CA GLY A 335 -28.68 4.17 2.09
C GLY A 335 -27.27 4.53 1.60
N LEU A 336 -27.06 4.76 0.32
CA LEU A 336 -25.78 5.09 -0.27
C LEU A 336 -25.74 6.55 -0.74
N PHE A 337 -24.66 7.25 -0.41
CA PHE A 337 -24.40 8.58 -0.95
C PHE A 337 -24.02 8.46 -2.42
N SER A 338 -24.76 9.12 -3.31
CA SER A 338 -24.58 9.02 -4.76
C SER A 338 -24.69 10.38 -5.45
N VAL A 339 -23.93 10.53 -6.52
CA VAL A 339 -23.92 11.71 -7.40
C VAL A 339 -24.24 11.26 -8.81
N ARG A 340 -25.28 11.81 -9.41
CA ARG A 340 -25.63 11.57 -10.80
C ARG A 340 -24.73 12.38 -11.73
N TYR A 341 -24.24 11.77 -12.78
CA TYR A 341 -23.47 12.38 -13.83
C TYR A 341 -23.87 11.84 -15.21
N TYR A 342 -23.55 12.58 -16.26
CA TYR A 342 -23.90 12.21 -17.62
C TYR A 342 -22.63 11.91 -18.41
N LEU A 343 -22.65 10.82 -19.16
CA LEU A 343 -21.59 10.47 -20.13
C LEU A 343 -21.70 11.37 -21.38
N LYS A 344 -20.71 11.35 -22.24
CA LYS A 344 -20.70 12.11 -23.50
C LYS A 344 -21.90 11.79 -24.41
N ASN A 345 -22.37 10.55 -24.37
CA ASN A 345 -23.55 10.07 -25.12
C ASN A 345 -24.88 10.40 -24.44
N GLY A 346 -24.93 11.27 -23.42
CA GLY A 346 -26.13 11.63 -22.71
C GLY A 346 -26.61 10.62 -21.66
N THR A 347 -26.02 9.43 -21.58
CA THR A 347 -26.45 8.40 -20.61
C THR A 347 -26.18 8.86 -19.19
N ALA A 348 -27.21 8.81 -18.32
CA ALA A 348 -27.07 9.12 -16.89
C ALA A 348 -26.48 7.93 -16.15
N LYS A 349 -25.48 8.18 -15.29
CA LYS A 349 -24.91 7.21 -14.36
C LYS A 349 -24.81 7.79 -12.96
N ASP A 350 -24.91 6.93 -11.95
CA ASP A 350 -24.77 7.31 -10.56
C ASP A 350 -23.43 6.81 -10.02
N LEU A 351 -22.57 7.72 -9.54
CA LEU A 351 -21.35 7.39 -8.80
C LEU A 351 -21.69 7.32 -7.33
N THR A 352 -21.44 6.18 -6.68
CA THR A 352 -21.66 6.00 -5.25
C THR A 352 -20.38 6.17 -4.44
N PHE A 353 -20.49 6.66 -3.21
CA PHE A 353 -19.38 6.63 -2.26
C PHE A 353 -18.97 5.17 -1.99
N TYR A 354 -17.68 4.94 -1.80
CA TYR A 354 -17.12 3.61 -1.56
C TYR A 354 -17.86 2.89 -0.41
N HIS A 355 -18.41 1.73 -0.70
CA HIS A 355 -19.17 0.88 0.22
C HIS A 355 -18.74 -0.59 0.20
N GLY A 356 -17.66 -0.95 -0.51
CA GLY A 356 -17.18 -2.32 -0.66
C GLY A 356 -16.59 -2.96 0.61
N GLY A 357 -16.52 -2.21 1.72
CA GLY A 357 -15.91 -2.69 2.96
C GLY A 357 -14.39 -2.85 2.88
N PHE A 358 -13.78 -3.34 3.96
CA PHE A 358 -12.34 -3.49 4.09
C PHE A 358 -11.99 -4.91 4.55
N LYS A 359 -12.37 -5.90 3.75
CA LYS A 359 -12.07 -7.31 4.01
C LYS A 359 -10.68 -7.66 3.48
N LYS A 360 -9.95 -8.51 4.21
CA LYS A 360 -8.69 -9.06 3.71
C LYS A 360 -8.95 -9.84 2.43
N LYS A 361 -8.12 -9.60 1.41
CA LYS A 361 -8.10 -10.36 0.16
C LYS A 361 -7.00 -11.42 0.20
N ASN A 362 -7.18 -12.49 -0.54
CA ASN A 362 -6.10 -13.44 -0.81
C ASN A 362 -5.14 -12.84 -1.84
N PRO A 363 -3.84 -13.22 -1.81
CA PRO A 363 -2.92 -12.85 -2.88
C PRO A 363 -3.48 -13.28 -4.24
N MET A 364 -3.38 -12.40 -5.23
CA MET A 364 -3.74 -12.75 -6.61
C MET A 364 -2.74 -13.79 -7.13
N ASN A 365 -3.20 -14.71 -7.98
CA ASN A 365 -2.29 -15.61 -8.67
C ASN A 365 -1.38 -14.79 -9.60
N ILE A 366 -0.12 -15.19 -9.72
CA ILE A 366 0.90 -14.51 -10.55
C ILE A 366 0.44 -14.36 -12.00
N LYS A 367 -0.40 -15.27 -12.49
CA LYS A 367 -0.98 -15.24 -13.85
C LYS A 367 -1.85 -13.99 -14.13
N ASP A 368 -2.36 -13.33 -13.08
CA ASP A 368 -3.24 -12.15 -13.22
C ASP A 368 -2.45 -10.82 -13.15
N LEU A 369 -1.14 -10.87 -12.89
CA LEU A 369 -0.30 -9.67 -12.74
C LEU A 369 0.05 -9.01 -14.08
N ASP A 370 0.07 -9.76 -15.16
CA ASP A 370 0.41 -9.26 -16.50
C ASP A 370 -0.77 -8.60 -17.22
N ASN A 371 -1.96 -8.60 -16.62
CA ASN A 371 -3.09 -7.89 -17.16
C ASN A 371 -2.91 -6.38 -16.95
N LEU A 372 -2.73 -5.65 -18.05
CA LEU A 372 -2.72 -4.19 -18.01
C LEU A 372 -4.01 -3.66 -17.36
N PRO A 373 -3.91 -2.70 -16.44
CA PRO A 373 -5.10 -2.11 -15.84
C PRO A 373 -5.97 -1.51 -16.93
N LYS A 374 -7.24 -1.91 -16.96
CA LYS A 374 -8.24 -1.27 -17.85
C LYS A 374 -8.40 0.17 -17.40
N PHE A 375 -7.79 1.10 -18.12
CA PHE A 375 -8.01 2.52 -17.92
C PHE A 375 -9.44 2.85 -18.35
N THR A 376 -10.33 3.06 -17.41
CA THR A 376 -11.58 3.76 -17.68
C THR A 376 -11.23 5.23 -17.86
N TYR A 377 -11.15 5.66 -19.11
CA TYR A 377 -10.93 7.06 -19.45
C TYR A 377 -12.14 7.86 -18.98
N HIS A 378 -11.96 8.67 -17.95
CA HIS A 378 -12.92 9.69 -17.56
C HIS A 378 -12.53 11.00 -18.25
N PRO A 379 -13.26 11.43 -19.28
CA PRO A 379 -12.84 12.52 -20.15
C PRO A 379 -13.10 13.92 -19.60
N THR A 380 -12.91 14.13 -18.32
CA THR A 380 -13.08 15.46 -17.75
C THR A 380 -11.79 15.94 -17.15
N ASN A 381 -11.17 16.92 -17.80
CA ASN A 381 -10.13 17.73 -17.18
C ASN A 381 -10.73 18.41 -15.95
N THR A 382 -10.28 17.99 -14.83
CA THR A 382 -11.02 18.16 -13.59
C THR A 382 -10.32 19.12 -12.65
N SER A 383 -9.01 19.23 -12.74
CA SER A 383 -8.29 20.23 -11.95
C SER A 383 -8.36 21.61 -12.63
N LEU A 384 -8.37 22.65 -11.82
CA LEU A 384 -8.31 24.04 -12.27
C LEU A 384 -7.08 24.27 -13.14
N ILE A 385 -5.95 23.67 -12.76
CA ILE A 385 -4.68 23.74 -13.47
C ILE A 385 -4.78 23.05 -14.83
N ASP A 386 -5.36 21.86 -14.93
CA ASP A 386 -5.51 21.13 -16.19
C ASP A 386 -6.42 21.87 -17.17
N ARG A 387 -7.46 22.53 -16.66
CA ARG A 387 -8.37 23.35 -17.48
C ARG A 387 -7.70 24.62 -18.03
N LEU A 388 -6.81 25.23 -17.25
CA LEU A 388 -6.01 26.37 -17.70
C LEU A 388 -4.93 25.94 -18.69
N LYS A 389 -4.25 24.82 -18.42
CA LYS A 389 -3.25 24.25 -19.33
C LYS A 389 -3.83 23.74 -20.66
N ALA A 390 -5.12 23.41 -20.71
CA ALA A 390 -5.79 23.03 -21.94
C ALA A 390 -5.94 24.20 -22.91
N GLU A 391 -5.66 25.43 -22.49
CA GLU A 391 -5.68 26.67 -23.29
C GLU A 391 -6.93 26.86 -24.15
N LYS A 392 -8.02 26.23 -23.78
CA LYS A 392 -9.29 26.18 -24.52
C LYS A 392 -10.42 26.80 -23.71
N CYS A 393 -11.02 27.86 -24.23
CA CYS A 393 -12.17 28.49 -23.61
C CYS A 393 -13.35 27.49 -23.48
N GLU A 394 -13.88 27.31 -22.31
CA GLU A 394 -14.99 26.38 -22.05
C GLU A 394 -16.34 26.84 -22.64
N LEU A 395 -16.45 28.13 -23.04
CA LEU A 395 -17.66 28.67 -23.70
C LEU A 395 -17.60 28.63 -25.22
N CYS A 396 -16.55 29.20 -25.82
CA CYS A 396 -16.46 29.36 -27.27
C CYS A 396 -15.41 28.48 -27.93
N GLY A 397 -14.62 27.74 -27.17
CA GLY A 397 -13.56 26.86 -27.72
C GLY A 397 -12.32 27.58 -28.23
N ALA A 398 -12.24 28.91 -28.16
CA ALA A 398 -11.09 29.68 -28.63
C ALA A 398 -9.83 29.33 -27.82
N VAL A 399 -8.67 29.30 -28.51
CA VAL A 399 -7.35 29.12 -27.90
C VAL A 399 -6.76 30.52 -27.68
N ASP A 400 -6.83 31.00 -26.44
CA ASP A 400 -6.38 32.33 -26.05
C ASP A 400 -6.09 32.35 -24.54
N LYS A 401 -5.48 33.43 -24.04
CA LYS A 401 -5.25 33.63 -22.60
C LYS A 401 -6.56 33.44 -21.83
N LEU A 402 -6.58 32.45 -20.96
CA LEU A 402 -7.77 32.10 -20.19
C LEU A 402 -7.79 32.80 -18.84
N VAL A 403 -8.97 33.24 -18.45
CA VAL A 403 -9.28 33.80 -17.14
C VAL A 403 -10.26 32.85 -16.44
N MET A 404 -10.07 32.67 -15.14
CA MET A 404 -10.96 31.86 -14.33
C MET A 404 -12.10 32.71 -13.76
N HIS A 405 -13.28 32.59 -14.35
CA HIS A 405 -14.48 33.21 -13.79
C HIS A 405 -15.01 32.37 -12.61
N HIS A 406 -15.39 33.04 -11.52
CA HIS A 406 -15.81 32.39 -10.27
C HIS A 406 -17.07 33.02 -9.72
N VAL A 407 -18.06 32.18 -9.35
CA VAL A 407 -19.30 32.62 -8.70
C VAL A 407 -19.32 32.29 -7.20
N ARG A 408 -19.77 33.23 -6.39
CA ARG A 408 -19.81 33.07 -4.93
C ARG A 408 -20.77 31.99 -4.46
N LYS A 409 -21.96 31.88 -5.09
CA LYS A 409 -23.00 30.90 -4.74
C LYS A 409 -23.66 30.34 -6.00
N LEU A 410 -23.65 29.01 -6.19
CA LEU A 410 -24.33 28.36 -7.32
C LEU A 410 -25.84 28.59 -7.32
N LYS A 411 -26.46 28.74 -6.15
CA LYS A 411 -27.89 28.99 -6.03
C LYS A 411 -28.36 30.35 -6.54
N ASN A 412 -27.45 31.30 -6.72
CA ASN A 412 -27.76 32.63 -7.22
C ASN A 412 -27.80 32.68 -8.76
N LEU A 413 -27.33 31.60 -9.44
CA LEU A 413 -27.38 31.51 -10.88
C LEU A 413 -28.80 31.25 -11.36
N GLN A 414 -29.31 32.09 -12.25
CA GLN A 414 -30.64 32.00 -12.83
C GLN A 414 -30.69 31.22 -14.14
N GLY A 415 -29.50 30.86 -14.70
CA GLY A 415 -29.40 30.18 -15.98
C GLY A 415 -29.72 31.08 -17.18
N LYS A 416 -29.62 32.40 -17.02
CA LYS A 416 -29.89 33.39 -18.10
C LYS A 416 -28.80 33.33 -19.16
N THR A 417 -27.55 33.23 -18.76
CA THR A 417 -26.40 33.20 -19.68
C THR A 417 -25.92 31.78 -19.99
N THR A 418 -25.25 31.58 -21.13
CA THR A 418 -24.65 30.28 -21.51
C THR A 418 -23.62 29.82 -20.46
N CYS A 419 -22.90 30.78 -19.87
CA CYS A 419 -21.96 30.54 -18.79
C CYS A 419 -22.65 29.94 -17.56
N GLU A 420 -23.73 30.59 -17.09
CA GLU A 420 -24.50 30.10 -15.95
C GLU A 420 -25.09 28.70 -16.20
N LYS A 421 -25.68 28.47 -17.40
CA LYS A 421 -26.20 27.17 -17.80
C LYS A 421 -25.13 26.07 -17.70
N GLN A 422 -23.92 26.33 -18.19
CA GLN A 422 -22.82 25.37 -18.10
C GLN A 422 -22.32 25.17 -16.66
N MET A 423 -22.23 26.23 -15.86
CA MET A 423 -21.81 26.12 -14.45
C MET A 423 -22.86 25.37 -13.62
N MET A 424 -24.15 25.60 -13.87
CA MET A 424 -25.24 24.87 -13.24
C MET A 424 -25.27 23.41 -13.63
N ALA A 425 -25.16 23.10 -14.94
CA ALA A 425 -25.15 21.72 -15.45
C ALA A 425 -23.97 20.91 -14.89
N ARG A 426 -22.81 21.53 -14.80
CA ARG A 426 -21.59 20.91 -14.25
C ARG A 426 -21.48 20.99 -12.73
N LYS A 427 -22.41 21.71 -12.07
CA LYS A 427 -22.39 21.96 -10.62
C LYS A 427 -21.03 22.49 -10.15
N ARG A 428 -20.41 23.37 -10.92
CA ARG A 428 -19.11 23.99 -10.64
C ARG A 428 -19.23 25.48 -10.42
N LYS A 429 -18.42 26.00 -9.49
CA LYS A 429 -18.35 27.46 -9.21
C LYS A 429 -17.38 28.19 -10.11
N THR A 430 -16.59 27.48 -10.91
CA THR A 430 -15.53 28.04 -11.73
C THR A 430 -15.65 27.60 -13.18
N ILE A 431 -15.30 28.48 -14.12
CA ILE A 431 -15.24 28.19 -15.55
C ILE A 431 -14.04 28.92 -16.15
N ALA A 432 -13.28 28.25 -17.03
CA ALA A 432 -12.13 28.84 -17.74
C ALA A 432 -12.61 29.46 -19.04
N ILE A 433 -12.46 30.76 -19.21
CA ILE A 433 -12.98 31.51 -20.36
C ILE A 433 -11.94 32.48 -20.90
N CYS A 434 -11.98 32.75 -22.21
CA CYS A 434 -11.13 33.74 -22.84
C CYS A 434 -11.53 35.16 -22.47
N GLY A 435 -10.62 36.15 -22.68
CA GLY A 435 -10.86 37.54 -22.36
C GLY A 435 -12.08 38.13 -23.04
N LYS A 436 -12.40 37.71 -24.28
CA LYS A 436 -13.62 38.13 -25.01
C LYS A 436 -14.88 37.67 -24.34
N CYS A 437 -14.93 36.40 -23.92
CA CYS A 437 -16.07 35.85 -23.18
C CYS A 437 -16.20 36.46 -21.79
N TYR A 438 -15.08 36.76 -21.13
CA TYR A 438 -15.08 37.42 -19.83
C TYR A 438 -15.68 38.83 -19.89
N LYS A 439 -15.23 39.67 -20.89
CA LYS A 439 -15.78 41.00 -21.10
C LYS A 439 -17.29 41.00 -21.39
N LYS A 440 -17.78 40.00 -22.16
CA LYS A 440 -19.24 39.85 -22.41
C LYS A 440 -20.03 39.49 -21.15
N LEU A 441 -19.43 38.82 -20.19
CA LEU A 441 -20.08 38.52 -18.91
C LEU A 441 -20.05 39.73 -17.97
N SER A 442 -18.96 40.47 -17.90
CA SER A 442 -18.84 41.67 -17.06
C SER A 442 -19.66 42.86 -17.58
N ASN A 443 -20.01 42.92 -18.86
CA ASN A 443 -20.88 43.97 -19.43
C ASN A 443 -22.39 43.65 -19.34
N ASN A 444 -22.73 42.42 -18.88
CA ASN A 444 -24.13 41.99 -18.66
C ASN A 444 -24.48 41.88 -17.16
N GLU A 445 -23.58 42.27 -16.27
CA GLU A 445 -23.83 42.55 -14.86
C GLU A 445 -23.99 44.06 -14.65
#